data_68608f5122fc98c4a4f3edf080730140
#
_entry.id   68608f5122fc98c4a4f3edf080730140
#
_cell.length_a   1.000
_cell.length_b   1.000
_cell.length_c   1.000
_cell.angle_alpha   90.00
_cell.angle_beta   90.00
_cell.angle_gamma   90.00
#
_symmetry.space_group_name_H-M   'P 1'
#
loop_
_entity.id
_entity.type
_entity.pdbx_description
1 polymer ?
#
loop_
_entity_poly.entity_id
_entity_poly.type
_entity_poly.pdbx_seq_one_letter_code
_entity_poly.pdbx_strand_id
1 'polypeptide(L)'
;GFLVLVAFLGVDRGFARAPGENQTGAVFLDRGGQPRLEGSLLSDLGSGLKFLPRAGEPQRPVALEAGSVLSFQGTEPLAVSIPPLYRVQVGESARISGMLHAVSDKAVALSVPWQAAEIVVTRPGVQAVLQRPGEARLFADRFDRISDARWSVSGKPELLDNAKTSNQGRRVRLPAEESSLQHRLAEPLVSGRVELSFFDEGKVAAGQRWTLDLTFRGPTGPATLRILLGWAEESLAVESPDGPALAVQRLARAAGWHRLTLRFGPEQTEIAVDGKELAHGKSPSGPLDAVRIATAPTGSSPAPPGLAGYLGEIQIVRFAEPPTSLEIDPTQDEVRLVVGDQLYGQIRQADHEHVVIEIDGKPVTLDWSEVAGIYFRRVPAAAAPVEGALARLEWRSVPGEPNEGRDLDHAEGAITAISDFGITLATPYAGTLTIPRVRLARLRVLDRGWLRVIDPSAHHLGDNISTTPPLLDPPLPEGGVLERSFELDAVRPGQGFVVLDVSQVVGETAGSPYSNLVQKGELRTYVVVNGKRIDYINRYITTSNETPERIRIPIPQGLLRPGKNLLRFEQTGIASDPTWFDDLGILQLALQFSTAENPSPDRPPSSTAKP
;
A
#
# COMPACT_ATOMS: atom_id res chain seq x y z
N GLY A 1 34.01 -7.67 25.74
CA GLY A 1 33.96 -6.28 25.33
C GLY A 1 34.72 -6.07 24.03
N PHE A 2 34.02 -6.07 22.88
CA PHE A 2 34.55 -5.55 21.63
C PHE A 2 33.55 -4.52 21.11
N LEU A 3 33.99 -3.27 21.18
CA LEU A 3 33.28 -2.12 20.62
C LEU A 3 33.65 -2.09 19.12
N VAL A 4 32.69 -2.39 18.24
CA VAL A 4 32.88 -2.19 16.79
C VAL A 4 32.37 -0.80 16.46
N LEU A 5 33.31 0.10 16.22
CA LEU A 5 33.08 1.45 15.72
C LEU A 5 32.86 1.35 14.21
N VAL A 6 31.61 1.43 13.74
CA VAL A 6 31.30 1.53 12.31
C VAL A 6 31.38 3.00 11.91
N ALA A 7 32.46 3.36 11.25
CA ALA A 7 32.61 4.68 10.63
C ALA A 7 31.73 4.76 9.38
N PHE A 8 30.70 5.59 9.42
CA PHE A 8 29.94 6.00 8.23
C PHE A 8 30.81 6.94 7.38
N LEU A 9 31.44 6.40 6.36
CA LEU A 9 31.94 7.20 5.24
C LEU A 9 30.75 7.55 4.36
N GLY A 10 30.26 8.76 4.48
CA GLY A 10 29.29 9.36 3.57
C GLY A 10 29.88 9.47 2.18
N VAL A 11 29.56 8.51 1.31
CA VAL A 11 29.75 8.66 -0.13
C VAL A 11 28.52 9.36 -0.67
N ASP A 12 28.65 10.66 -0.84
CA ASP A 12 27.71 11.51 -1.59
C ASP A 12 27.76 11.08 -3.05
N ARG A 13 26.96 10.05 -3.41
CA ARG A 13 26.75 9.66 -4.80
C ARG A 13 25.68 10.56 -5.36
N GLY A 14 26.10 11.66 -5.96
CA GLY A 14 25.27 12.52 -6.76
C GLY A 14 24.48 11.68 -7.78
N PHE A 15 23.17 11.63 -7.58
CA PHE A 15 22.24 11.11 -8.57
C PHE A 15 22.34 12.00 -9.81
N ALA A 16 22.88 11.47 -10.89
CA ALA A 16 22.88 12.14 -12.18
C ALA A 16 21.41 12.37 -12.60
N ARG A 17 21.00 13.61 -12.49
CA ARG A 17 19.71 14.14 -12.92
C ARG A 17 19.63 13.96 -14.43
N ALA A 18 18.66 13.20 -14.93
CA ALA A 18 18.30 13.26 -16.35
C ALA A 18 17.82 14.69 -16.65
N PRO A 19 18.26 15.31 -17.77
CA PRO A 19 17.85 16.63 -18.13
C PRO A 19 16.42 16.59 -18.70
N GLY A 20 15.44 17.04 -17.92
CA GLY A 20 14.05 17.12 -18.36
C GLY A 20 13.13 17.59 -17.25
N GLU A 21 12.90 18.89 -17.23
CA GLU A 21 11.78 19.62 -16.64
C GLU A 21 11.43 19.43 -15.17
N ASN A 22 11.61 20.51 -14.42
CA ASN A 22 11.00 20.77 -13.12
C ASN A 22 9.47 20.88 -13.25
N GLN A 23 8.75 19.79 -13.40
CA GLN A 23 7.30 19.77 -13.22
C GLN A 23 7.01 19.31 -11.77
N THR A 24 7.18 20.22 -10.83
CA THR A 24 6.58 20.06 -9.51
C THR A 24 5.06 20.17 -9.69
N GLY A 25 4.36 19.05 -9.50
CA GLY A 25 2.90 19.03 -9.55
C GLY A 25 2.29 20.06 -8.60
N ALA A 26 1.13 20.58 -8.97
CA ALA A 26 0.42 21.57 -8.16
C ALA A 26 0.00 20.96 -6.82
N VAL A 27 0.14 21.74 -5.74
CA VAL A 27 -0.30 21.38 -4.38
C VAL A 27 -1.48 22.27 -4.02
N PHE A 28 -2.54 21.66 -3.54
CA PHE A 28 -3.78 22.34 -3.17
C PHE A 28 -4.11 22.13 -1.71
N LEU A 29 -4.43 23.21 -1.00
CA LEU A 29 -5.03 23.15 0.33
C LEU A 29 -6.55 23.03 0.21
N ASP A 30 -7.11 21.94 0.75
CA ASP A 30 -8.55 21.72 0.84
C ASP A 30 -9.15 22.54 2.00
N ARG A 31 -10.26 23.24 1.75
CA ARG A 31 -10.86 24.21 2.68
C ARG A 31 -12.32 23.92 3.02
N GLY A 32 -12.72 22.66 3.05
CA GLY A 32 -14.06 22.27 3.49
C GLY A 32 -15.19 23.08 2.83
N GLY A 33 -15.58 22.75 1.60
CA GLY A 33 -16.67 23.45 0.88
C GLY A 33 -16.30 24.79 0.24
N GLN A 34 -15.07 25.29 0.40
CA GLN A 34 -14.54 26.47 -0.29
C GLN A 34 -13.65 26.04 -1.47
N PRO A 35 -13.38 26.95 -2.45
CA PRO A 35 -12.42 26.67 -3.49
C PRO A 35 -11.04 26.29 -2.93
N ARG A 36 -10.43 25.27 -3.51
CA ARG A 36 -9.08 24.83 -3.16
C ARG A 36 -8.08 25.96 -3.43
N LEU A 37 -7.11 26.13 -2.54
CA LEU A 37 -6.00 27.06 -2.75
C LEU A 37 -4.81 26.33 -3.34
N GLU A 38 -4.34 26.77 -4.50
CA GLU A 38 -3.08 26.33 -5.07
C GLU A 38 -1.90 27.02 -4.39
N GLY A 39 -0.82 26.28 -4.14
CA GLY A 39 0.37 26.84 -3.48
C GLY A 39 1.49 25.84 -3.30
N SER A 40 2.31 26.08 -2.29
CA SER A 40 3.49 25.25 -1.96
C SER A 40 3.54 24.93 -0.47
N LEU A 41 3.93 23.71 -0.15
CA LEU A 41 4.24 23.31 1.23
C LEU A 41 5.65 23.77 1.57
N LEU A 42 5.80 24.52 2.68
CA LEU A 42 7.08 25.06 3.13
C LEU A 42 7.87 24.03 3.93
N SER A 43 9.20 24.13 3.82
CA SER A 43 10.14 23.20 4.46
C SER A 43 10.52 23.53 5.90
N ASP A 44 10.06 24.65 6.44
CA ASP A 44 10.35 25.05 7.82
C ASP A 44 9.50 24.24 8.82
N LEU A 45 10.08 23.15 9.32
CA LEU A 45 9.42 22.27 10.30
C LEU A 45 9.52 22.78 11.74
N GLY A 46 10.43 23.72 12.03
CA GLY A 46 10.65 24.23 13.38
C GLY A 46 9.43 24.97 13.96
N SER A 47 8.68 25.64 13.10
CA SER A 47 7.47 26.38 13.44
C SER A 47 6.15 25.69 13.03
N GLY A 48 6.20 24.39 12.71
CA GLY A 48 5.06 23.62 12.22
C GLY A 48 4.94 23.63 10.69
N LEU A 49 3.97 22.91 10.18
CA LEU A 49 3.70 22.86 8.74
C LEU A 49 3.02 24.15 8.29
N LYS A 50 3.50 24.69 7.17
CA LYS A 50 2.98 25.92 6.58
C LYS A 50 2.75 25.73 5.09
N PHE A 51 1.70 26.35 4.59
CA PHE A 51 1.35 26.40 3.19
C PHE A 51 1.43 27.83 2.68
N LEU A 52 2.12 28.04 1.55
CA LEU A 52 2.24 29.33 0.88
C LEU A 52 1.31 29.35 -0.33
N PRO A 53 0.17 30.10 -0.30
CA PRO A 53 -0.72 30.25 -1.43
C PRO A 53 0.00 30.90 -2.62
N ARG A 54 -0.29 30.40 -3.85
CA ARG A 54 0.27 30.95 -5.09
C ARG A 54 -0.38 32.27 -5.51
N ALA A 55 -1.68 32.44 -5.22
CA ALA A 55 -2.46 33.62 -5.53
C ALA A 55 -2.91 34.34 -4.24
N GLY A 56 -2.89 35.66 -4.25
CA GLY A 56 -3.30 36.54 -3.15
C GLY A 56 -2.17 37.47 -2.74
N GLU A 57 -2.53 38.74 -2.42
CA GLU A 57 -1.57 39.71 -1.87
C GLU A 57 -1.97 40.08 -0.44
N PRO A 58 -1.01 40.13 0.47
CA PRO A 58 0.35 39.63 0.38
C PRO A 58 0.41 38.09 0.54
N GLN A 59 1.33 37.45 -0.18
CA GLN A 59 1.61 36.02 -0.03
C GLN A 59 2.14 35.74 1.39
N ARG A 60 1.25 35.36 2.28
CA ARG A 60 1.61 35.00 3.66
C ARG A 60 1.47 33.50 3.87
N PRO A 61 2.46 32.87 4.51
CA PRO A 61 2.32 31.47 4.90
C PRO A 61 1.12 31.26 5.81
N VAL A 62 0.31 30.26 5.49
CA VAL A 62 -0.82 29.79 6.30
C VAL A 62 -0.32 28.62 7.15
N ALA A 63 -0.50 28.69 8.46
CA ALA A 63 -0.23 27.56 9.33
C ALA A 63 -1.24 26.44 9.04
N LEU A 64 -0.75 25.21 8.98
CA LEU A 64 -1.60 24.03 8.79
C LEU A 64 -1.92 23.45 10.16
N GLU A 65 -3.17 23.50 10.53
CA GLU A 65 -3.70 22.97 11.79
C GLU A 65 -4.05 21.48 11.65
N ALA A 66 -4.30 20.82 12.78
CA ALA A 66 -4.83 19.45 12.78
C ALA A 66 -6.12 19.36 11.94
N GLY A 67 -6.22 18.33 11.13
CA GLY A 67 -7.29 18.15 10.16
C GLY A 67 -7.08 18.83 8.81
N SER A 68 -6.09 19.73 8.66
CA SER A 68 -5.76 20.31 7.33
C SER A 68 -5.36 19.22 6.34
N VAL A 69 -5.89 19.31 5.11
CA VAL A 69 -5.64 18.35 4.03
C VAL A 69 -5.03 19.06 2.84
N LEU A 70 -3.89 18.55 2.39
CA LEU A 70 -3.26 18.95 1.13
C LEU A 70 -3.45 17.83 0.10
N SER A 71 -3.85 18.20 -1.11
CA SER A 71 -3.96 17.30 -2.27
C SER A 71 -2.83 17.61 -3.25
N PHE A 72 -2.20 16.56 -3.80
CA PHE A 72 -1.10 16.66 -4.76
C PHE A 72 -1.56 16.19 -6.13
N GLN A 73 -1.42 17.06 -7.13
CA GLN A 73 -1.60 16.66 -8.52
C GLN A 73 -0.23 16.28 -9.09
N GLY A 74 -0.03 14.98 -9.29
CA GLY A 74 1.16 14.51 -9.98
C GLY A 74 1.10 14.82 -11.46
N THR A 75 2.20 15.32 -12.01
CA THR A 75 2.40 15.51 -13.45
C THR A 75 3.28 14.40 -14.01
N GLU A 76 3.16 13.18 -13.49
CA GLU A 76 4.06 12.12 -13.90
C GLU A 76 3.84 11.62 -15.30
N PRO A 77 4.94 11.38 -16.03
CA PRO A 77 4.91 10.40 -17.09
C PRO A 77 4.54 9.04 -16.52
N LEU A 78 3.68 8.33 -17.21
CA LEU A 78 3.16 7.02 -16.88
C LEU A 78 4.26 6.09 -16.39
N ALA A 79 3.97 5.36 -15.33
CA ALA A 79 4.96 4.54 -14.66
C ALA A 79 5.47 3.40 -15.52
N VAL A 80 6.75 3.31 -15.59
CA VAL A 80 7.49 2.24 -16.28
C VAL A 80 7.59 0.97 -15.42
N SER A 81 7.40 1.09 -14.10
CA SER A 81 7.50 -0.05 -13.19
C SER A 81 6.21 -0.85 -13.10
N ILE A 82 6.35 -2.18 -13.04
CA ILE A 82 5.23 -3.08 -12.77
C ILE A 82 4.67 -2.80 -11.38
N PRO A 83 3.33 -2.77 -11.20
CA PRO A 83 2.72 -2.57 -9.91
C PRO A 83 3.17 -3.62 -8.89
N PRO A 84 3.52 -3.22 -7.66
CA PRO A 84 3.82 -4.18 -6.62
C PRO A 84 2.59 -5.02 -6.28
N LEU A 85 2.79 -6.32 -6.09
CA LEU A 85 1.72 -7.26 -5.77
C LEU A 85 1.40 -7.34 -4.29
N TYR A 86 2.41 -7.13 -3.43
CA TYR A 86 2.25 -7.37 -2.00
C TYR A 86 1.98 -6.07 -1.27
N ARG A 87 1.09 -6.15 -0.29
CA ARG A 87 0.75 -5.07 0.63
C ARG A 87 0.99 -5.53 2.06
N VAL A 88 1.78 -4.77 2.80
CA VAL A 88 1.94 -4.91 4.24
C VAL A 88 0.99 -3.96 4.92
N GLN A 89 0.17 -4.49 5.82
CA GLN A 89 -0.80 -3.72 6.58
C GLN A 89 -0.40 -3.67 8.05
N VAL A 90 -0.37 -2.45 8.60
CA VAL A 90 -0.08 -2.16 10.00
C VAL A 90 -1.29 -1.45 10.59
N GLY A 91 -2.32 -2.21 10.94
CA GLY A 91 -3.61 -1.63 11.33
C GLY A 91 -4.06 -0.55 10.36
N GLU A 92 -4.62 0.54 10.90
CA GLU A 92 -5.00 1.73 10.13
C GLU A 92 -3.84 2.72 9.93
N SER A 93 -2.70 2.51 10.60
CA SER A 93 -1.58 3.46 10.58
C SER A 93 -0.77 3.41 9.31
N ALA A 94 -0.64 2.24 8.68
CA ALA A 94 0.15 2.10 7.48
C ALA A 94 -0.31 0.96 6.59
N ARG A 95 -0.27 1.22 5.30
CA ARG A 95 -0.39 0.27 4.22
C ARG A 95 0.69 0.58 3.19
N ILE A 96 1.60 -0.35 3.00
CA ILE A 96 2.77 -0.17 2.15
C ILE A 96 2.80 -1.28 1.12
N SER A 97 2.67 -0.93 -0.16
CA SER A 97 2.81 -1.87 -1.26
C SER A 97 4.26 -1.92 -1.74
N GLY A 98 4.75 -3.13 -1.96
CA GLY A 98 6.12 -3.35 -2.41
C GLY A 98 6.34 -4.76 -2.94
N MET A 99 7.58 -5.05 -3.31
CA MET A 99 8.03 -6.40 -3.59
C MET A 99 8.46 -7.04 -2.26
N LEU A 100 7.83 -8.13 -1.89
CA LEU A 100 8.16 -8.87 -0.67
C LEU A 100 9.52 -9.55 -0.83
N HIS A 101 10.42 -9.31 0.12
CA HIS A 101 11.71 -9.98 0.20
C HIS A 101 11.71 -11.08 1.24
N ALA A 102 11.24 -10.76 2.43
CA ALA A 102 11.23 -11.72 3.53
C ALA A 102 10.15 -11.38 4.56
N VAL A 103 9.59 -12.42 5.14
CA VAL A 103 8.84 -12.39 6.40
C VAL A 103 9.57 -13.28 7.38
N SER A 104 9.83 -12.75 8.57
CA SER A 104 10.45 -13.47 9.68
C SER A 104 9.63 -13.30 10.96
N ASP A 105 10.07 -13.87 12.07
CA ASP A 105 9.51 -13.65 13.40
C ASP A 105 9.68 -12.20 13.90
N LYS A 106 10.60 -11.43 13.30
CA LYS A 106 10.99 -10.08 13.75
C LYS A 106 10.51 -8.97 12.83
N ALA A 107 10.45 -9.23 11.54
CA ALA A 107 10.19 -8.18 10.55
C ALA A 107 9.64 -8.71 9.23
N VAL A 108 9.01 -7.79 8.49
CA VAL A 108 8.65 -7.94 7.08
C VAL A 108 9.50 -6.96 6.28
N ALA A 109 10.24 -7.46 5.30
CA ALA A 109 11.12 -6.66 4.43
C ALA A 109 10.51 -6.53 3.03
N LEU A 110 10.46 -5.29 2.54
CA LEU A 110 9.93 -4.92 1.22
C LEU A 110 10.94 -4.06 0.46
N SER A 111 10.96 -4.15 -0.86
CA SER A 111 11.52 -3.11 -1.71
C SER A 111 10.43 -2.34 -2.44
N VAL A 112 10.70 -1.06 -2.65
CA VAL A 112 9.84 -0.15 -3.42
C VAL A 112 10.66 0.52 -4.52
N PRO A 113 10.07 0.85 -5.68
CA PRO A 113 10.85 1.33 -6.84
C PRO A 113 11.54 2.68 -6.63
N TRP A 114 11.10 3.47 -5.64
CA TRP A 114 11.58 4.84 -5.42
C TRP A 114 12.57 4.99 -4.28
N GLN A 115 12.87 3.93 -3.55
CA GLN A 115 13.81 3.94 -2.43
C GLN A 115 14.81 2.79 -2.61
N ALA A 116 16.11 3.10 -2.56
CA ALA A 116 17.15 2.09 -2.75
C ALA A 116 17.29 1.13 -1.56
N ALA A 117 17.02 1.63 -0.35
CA ALA A 117 17.03 0.80 0.86
C ALA A 117 15.71 0.04 1.00
N GLU A 118 15.79 -1.19 1.49
CA GLU A 118 14.60 -1.95 1.87
C GLU A 118 13.82 -1.25 2.98
N ILE A 119 12.51 -1.33 2.91
CA ILE A 119 11.61 -0.95 3.99
C ILE A 119 11.46 -2.17 4.89
N VAL A 120 11.88 -2.04 6.14
CA VAL A 120 11.78 -3.10 7.14
C VAL A 120 10.71 -2.71 8.14
N VAL A 121 9.58 -3.42 8.12
CA VAL A 121 8.46 -3.23 9.04
C VAL A 121 8.57 -4.21 10.18
N THR A 122 8.53 -3.73 11.42
CA THR A 122 8.62 -4.60 12.61
C THR A 122 7.41 -5.53 12.71
N ARG A 123 7.64 -6.84 12.79
CA ARG A 123 6.60 -7.89 12.75
C ARG A 123 5.45 -7.69 13.76
N PRO A 124 5.70 -7.33 15.02
CA PRO A 124 4.62 -7.13 15.98
C PRO A 124 3.59 -6.07 15.59
N GLY A 125 3.96 -5.10 14.75
CA GLY A 125 3.03 -4.10 14.21
C GLY A 125 2.29 -4.55 12.97
N VAL A 126 2.72 -5.63 12.31
CA VAL A 126 2.13 -6.09 11.05
C VAL A 126 0.90 -6.94 11.33
N GLN A 127 -0.22 -6.53 10.77
CA GLN A 127 -1.47 -7.27 10.82
C GLN A 127 -1.54 -8.33 9.72
N ALA A 128 -1.16 -7.95 8.50
CA ALA A 128 -1.24 -8.83 7.35
C ALA A 128 -0.19 -8.50 6.28
N VAL A 129 0.11 -9.51 5.46
CA VAL A 129 0.74 -9.35 4.15
C VAL A 129 -0.21 -9.96 3.13
N LEU A 130 -0.75 -9.12 2.26
CA LEU A 130 -1.80 -9.48 1.31
C LEU A 130 -1.27 -9.40 -0.11
N GLN A 131 -1.79 -10.22 -0.99
CA GLN A 131 -1.74 -9.91 -2.41
C GLN A 131 -2.74 -8.79 -2.75
N ARG A 132 -2.57 -8.17 -3.92
CA ARG A 132 -3.47 -7.14 -4.40
C ARG A 132 -4.91 -7.69 -4.47
N PRO A 133 -5.92 -6.98 -3.94
CA PRO A 133 -7.29 -7.47 -3.95
C PRO A 133 -7.77 -7.80 -5.38
N GLY A 134 -8.39 -8.96 -5.54
CA GLY A 134 -8.87 -9.42 -6.84
C GLY A 134 -7.81 -9.99 -7.76
N GLU A 135 -6.58 -10.16 -7.29
CA GLU A 135 -5.47 -10.72 -8.05
C GLU A 135 -4.74 -11.82 -7.27
N ALA A 136 -4.33 -12.87 -7.98
CA ALA A 136 -3.42 -13.87 -7.45
C ALA A 136 -2.25 -14.05 -8.42
N ARG A 137 -1.03 -13.97 -7.91
CA ARG A 137 0.18 -14.15 -8.69
C ARG A 137 0.31 -15.60 -9.15
N LEU A 138 0.45 -15.82 -10.45
CA LEU A 138 0.82 -17.12 -11.01
C LEU A 138 2.30 -17.21 -11.32
N PHE A 139 2.88 -16.11 -11.76
CA PHE A 139 4.29 -16.05 -12.13
C PHE A 139 4.81 -14.63 -11.98
N ALA A 140 6.03 -14.49 -11.49
CA ALA A 140 6.78 -13.24 -11.53
C ALA A 140 8.27 -13.54 -11.65
N ASP A 141 8.98 -12.81 -12.50
CA ASP A 141 10.42 -12.94 -12.66
C ASP A 141 11.06 -11.57 -12.87
N ARG A 142 12.05 -11.25 -12.05
CA ARG A 142 12.85 -10.02 -12.15
C ARG A 142 14.18 -10.28 -12.86
N PHE A 143 14.33 -11.48 -13.38
CA PHE A 143 15.53 -11.91 -14.06
C PHE A 143 16.82 -11.77 -13.23
N ASP A 144 16.76 -12.01 -11.93
CA ASP A 144 17.95 -12.11 -11.10
C ASP A 144 18.85 -13.27 -11.56
N ARG A 145 18.21 -14.30 -12.09
CA ARG A 145 18.83 -15.44 -12.79
C ARG A 145 17.86 -16.00 -13.83
N ILE A 146 18.37 -16.54 -14.92
CA ILE A 146 17.57 -17.33 -15.85
C ILE A 146 17.63 -18.78 -15.35
N SER A 147 16.47 -19.34 -15.01
CA SER A 147 16.36 -20.70 -14.46
C SER A 147 15.59 -21.60 -15.42
N ASP A 148 16.16 -22.73 -15.77
CA ASP A 148 15.51 -23.74 -16.64
C ASP A 148 14.26 -24.35 -15.98
N ALA A 149 14.13 -24.27 -14.67
CA ALA A 149 12.90 -24.68 -13.97
C ALA A 149 11.73 -23.71 -14.24
N ARG A 150 12.02 -22.47 -14.62
CA ARG A 150 11.01 -21.41 -14.85
C ARG A 150 10.82 -21.08 -16.32
N TRP A 151 11.89 -21.26 -17.13
CA TRP A 151 11.93 -20.87 -18.53
C TRP A 151 12.44 -22.01 -19.42
N SER A 152 11.73 -22.30 -20.49
CA SER A 152 12.33 -22.99 -21.63
C SER A 152 13.16 -21.98 -22.41
N VAL A 153 14.46 -22.18 -22.44
CA VAL A 153 15.42 -21.24 -23.04
C VAL A 153 15.84 -21.76 -24.40
N SER A 154 15.82 -20.92 -25.43
CA SER A 154 16.43 -21.14 -26.72
C SER A 154 17.43 -20.03 -27.04
N GLY A 155 18.54 -20.35 -27.68
CA GLY A 155 19.60 -19.39 -27.94
C GLY A 155 20.44 -19.09 -26.69
N LYS A 156 20.98 -17.88 -26.61
CA LYS A 156 21.90 -17.45 -25.54
C LYS A 156 21.44 -16.10 -24.94
N PRO A 157 20.33 -16.07 -24.16
CA PRO A 157 19.99 -14.87 -23.43
C PRO A 157 21.09 -14.51 -22.44
N GLU A 158 21.39 -13.24 -22.29
CA GLU A 158 22.45 -12.70 -21.44
C GLU A 158 21.86 -11.95 -20.26
N LEU A 159 22.38 -12.21 -19.06
CA LEU A 159 22.08 -11.40 -17.87
C LEU A 159 23.09 -10.25 -17.78
N LEU A 160 22.57 -9.04 -17.67
CA LEU A 160 23.39 -7.84 -17.56
C LEU A 160 23.20 -7.21 -16.20
N ASP A 161 24.31 -6.89 -15.54
CA ASP A 161 24.28 -6.11 -14.31
C ASP A 161 24.01 -4.64 -14.61
N ASN A 162 23.17 -4.03 -13.79
CA ASN A 162 22.60 -2.71 -14.02
C ASN A 162 23.58 -1.57 -13.66
N ALA A 163 24.65 -1.39 -14.42
CA ALA A 163 25.64 -0.36 -14.10
C ALA A 163 25.30 1.07 -14.59
N LYS A 164 24.33 1.29 -15.47
CA LYS A 164 24.23 2.61 -16.15
C LYS A 164 22.86 3.25 -16.34
N THR A 165 21.72 2.60 -16.12
CA THR A 165 20.45 3.16 -16.65
C THR A 165 19.19 3.12 -15.80
N SER A 166 19.14 2.53 -14.62
CA SER A 166 17.99 2.70 -13.70
C SER A 166 18.15 1.96 -12.36
N ASN A 167 17.28 2.28 -11.39
CA ASN A 167 17.24 1.74 -10.01
C ASN A 167 16.65 0.33 -9.89
N GLN A 168 16.58 -0.45 -10.94
CA GLN A 168 15.90 -1.76 -10.95
C GLN A 168 16.86 -2.86 -11.39
N GLY A 169 17.03 -3.86 -10.59
CA GLY A 169 17.64 -5.17 -10.73
C GLY A 169 18.45 -5.55 -12.00
N ARG A 170 18.71 -6.82 -12.16
CA ARG A 170 19.34 -7.39 -13.38
C ARG A 170 18.38 -7.32 -14.57
N ARG A 171 18.92 -7.50 -15.78
CA ARG A 171 18.19 -7.42 -17.03
C ARG A 171 18.57 -8.55 -17.94
N VAL A 172 17.62 -9.03 -18.71
CA VAL A 172 17.87 -9.97 -19.77
C VAL A 172 18.02 -9.22 -21.08
N ARG A 173 19.13 -9.47 -21.76
CA ARG A 173 19.34 -9.14 -23.15
C ARG A 173 19.04 -10.37 -23.99
N LEU A 174 18.19 -10.21 -24.99
CA LEU A 174 18.00 -11.22 -26.03
C LEU A 174 18.83 -10.83 -27.24
N PRO A 175 19.95 -11.52 -27.53
CA PRO A 175 20.75 -11.23 -28.71
C PRO A 175 19.96 -11.48 -30.00
N ALA A 176 20.41 -10.88 -31.10
CA ALA A 176 19.69 -10.87 -32.39
C ALA A 176 19.54 -12.28 -33.04
N GLU A 177 20.28 -13.25 -32.58
CA GLU A 177 20.20 -14.64 -33.09
C GLU A 177 19.13 -15.38 -32.32
N GLU A 178 18.06 -15.78 -32.97
CA GLU A 178 16.93 -16.64 -32.54
C GLU A 178 16.91 -17.04 -31.04
N SER A 179 16.91 -16.05 -30.17
CA SER A 179 16.84 -16.28 -28.71
C SER A 179 15.42 -16.19 -28.23
N SER A 180 15.02 -17.07 -27.33
CA SER A 180 13.71 -16.99 -26.70
C SER A 180 13.69 -17.49 -25.26
N LEU A 181 12.76 -16.94 -24.50
CA LEU A 181 12.35 -17.39 -23.17
C LEU A 181 10.86 -17.74 -23.25
N GLN A 182 10.49 -18.96 -22.90
CA GLN A 182 9.09 -19.38 -22.85
C GLN A 182 8.75 -19.90 -21.46
N HIS A 183 7.69 -19.35 -20.89
CA HIS A 183 7.07 -19.84 -19.67
C HIS A 183 5.73 -20.49 -20.00
N ARG A 184 5.53 -21.74 -19.59
CA ARG A 184 4.26 -22.43 -19.68
C ARG A 184 3.60 -22.40 -18.31
N LEU A 185 2.32 -21.99 -18.27
CA LEU A 185 1.54 -21.99 -17.05
C LEU A 185 1.25 -23.44 -16.60
N ALA A 186 1.36 -23.70 -15.31
CA ALA A 186 1.00 -25.00 -14.73
C ALA A 186 -0.49 -25.29 -14.96
N GLU A 187 -1.34 -24.26 -14.81
CA GLU A 187 -2.76 -24.29 -15.11
C GLU A 187 -3.09 -23.19 -16.13
N PRO A 188 -3.86 -23.52 -17.19
CA PRO A 188 -4.28 -22.53 -18.16
C PRO A 188 -5.16 -21.43 -17.54
N LEU A 189 -4.90 -20.19 -17.87
CA LEU A 189 -5.49 -19.00 -17.27
C LEU A 189 -6.64 -18.45 -18.10
N VAL A 190 -7.86 -18.43 -17.54
CA VAL A 190 -9.06 -17.96 -18.24
C VAL A 190 -9.15 -16.43 -18.27
N SER A 191 -8.75 -15.78 -17.18
CA SER A 191 -8.75 -14.32 -17.08
C SER A 191 -7.59 -13.85 -16.22
N GLY A 192 -6.97 -12.75 -16.64
CA GLY A 192 -5.81 -12.25 -15.90
C GLY A 192 -5.12 -11.09 -16.59
N ARG A 193 -3.91 -10.83 -16.10
CA ARG A 193 -3.04 -9.76 -16.60
C ARG A 193 -1.62 -10.28 -16.78
N VAL A 194 -1.02 -9.94 -17.91
CA VAL A 194 0.43 -10.10 -18.16
C VAL A 194 1.04 -8.72 -18.22
N GLU A 195 2.07 -8.47 -17.45
CA GLU A 195 2.83 -7.22 -17.44
C GLU A 195 4.29 -7.50 -17.73
N LEU A 196 4.89 -6.65 -18.53
CA LEU A 196 6.29 -6.76 -18.95
C LEU A 196 6.94 -5.37 -18.93
N SER A 197 8.07 -5.26 -18.23
CA SER A 197 8.94 -4.09 -18.32
C SER A 197 10.00 -4.32 -19.40
N PHE A 198 10.08 -3.42 -20.36
CA PHE A 198 11.02 -3.52 -21.47
C PHE A 198 11.67 -2.17 -21.78
N PHE A 199 12.88 -2.21 -22.34
CA PHE A 199 13.58 -1.01 -22.82
C PHE A 199 13.46 -0.91 -24.33
N ASP A 200 12.95 0.21 -24.83
CA ASP A 200 12.94 0.58 -26.23
C ASP A 200 14.05 1.60 -26.51
N GLU A 201 14.87 1.35 -27.52
CA GLU A 201 15.92 2.27 -27.95
C GLU A 201 15.39 3.40 -28.86
N GLY A 202 14.08 3.40 -29.16
CA GLY A 202 13.40 4.42 -29.93
C GLY A 202 13.66 4.32 -31.45
N LYS A 203 13.48 5.44 -32.16
CA LYS A 203 13.54 5.51 -33.63
C LYS A 203 14.88 5.16 -34.24
N VAL A 204 15.97 5.28 -33.49
CA VAL A 204 17.34 5.07 -33.98
C VAL A 204 17.67 3.58 -34.16
N ALA A 205 16.88 2.71 -33.57
CA ALA A 205 17.16 1.28 -33.52
C ALA A 205 16.26 0.48 -34.47
N ALA A 206 16.35 0.75 -35.77
CA ALA A 206 15.56 0.07 -36.81
C ALA A 206 15.76 -1.47 -36.90
N GLY A 207 16.64 -2.04 -36.08
CA GLY A 207 16.94 -3.48 -36.08
C GLY A 207 16.52 -4.26 -34.83
N GLN A 208 16.03 -3.56 -33.81
CA GLN A 208 15.57 -4.22 -32.59
C GLN A 208 14.18 -4.81 -32.82
N ARG A 209 14.09 -6.12 -32.97
CA ARG A 209 12.82 -6.83 -33.22
C ARG A 209 12.68 -7.98 -32.27
N TRP A 210 11.71 -7.88 -31.38
CA TRP A 210 11.33 -8.96 -30.51
C TRP A 210 9.82 -9.00 -30.34
N THR A 211 9.31 -10.16 -29.94
CA THR A 211 7.89 -10.43 -29.81
C THR A 211 7.59 -10.89 -28.41
N LEU A 212 6.42 -10.51 -27.92
CA LEU A 212 5.74 -11.16 -26.84
C LEU A 212 4.58 -11.95 -27.45
N ASP A 213 4.70 -13.28 -27.44
CA ASP A 213 3.69 -14.21 -27.94
C ASP A 213 2.92 -14.79 -26.74
N LEU A 214 1.61 -14.67 -26.77
CA LEU A 214 0.70 -15.28 -25.80
C LEU A 214 -0.08 -16.38 -26.53
N THR A 215 0.08 -17.61 -26.06
CA THR A 215 -0.55 -18.79 -26.66
C THR A 215 -1.78 -19.17 -25.82
N PHE A 216 -2.94 -19.14 -26.46
CA PHE A 216 -4.21 -19.55 -25.88
C PHE A 216 -4.59 -20.95 -26.38
N ARG A 217 -5.16 -21.77 -25.50
CA ARG A 217 -5.60 -23.14 -25.81
C ARG A 217 -7.02 -23.13 -26.34
N GLY A 218 -7.20 -22.81 -27.62
CA GLY A 218 -8.51 -22.82 -28.27
C GLY A 218 -9.06 -24.22 -28.55
N PRO A 219 -10.36 -24.33 -28.80
CA PRO A 219 -11.04 -25.63 -29.07
C PRO A 219 -10.61 -26.28 -30.40
N THR A 220 -10.14 -25.48 -31.36
CA THR A 220 -9.68 -25.95 -32.70
C THR A 220 -8.17 -26.00 -32.82
N GLY A 221 -7.42 -25.63 -31.78
CA GLY A 221 -5.98 -25.55 -31.76
C GLY A 221 -5.49 -24.30 -31.03
N PRO A 222 -4.17 -24.16 -30.86
CA PRO A 222 -3.61 -22.99 -30.20
C PRO A 222 -3.86 -21.72 -31.03
N ALA A 223 -4.28 -20.65 -30.37
CA ALA A 223 -4.36 -19.30 -30.94
C ALA A 223 -3.26 -18.42 -30.34
N THR A 224 -2.60 -17.62 -31.17
CA THR A 224 -1.50 -16.76 -30.72
C THR A 224 -1.89 -15.29 -30.85
N LEU A 225 -1.71 -14.55 -29.76
CA LEU A 225 -1.71 -13.11 -29.75
C LEU A 225 -0.25 -12.64 -29.67
N ARG A 226 0.19 -11.87 -30.67
CA ARG A 226 1.57 -11.44 -30.80
C ARG A 226 1.68 -9.94 -30.69
N ILE A 227 2.53 -9.45 -29.82
CA ILE A 227 2.88 -8.03 -29.69
C ILE A 227 4.28 -7.84 -30.25
N LEU A 228 4.37 -6.97 -31.26
CA LEU A 228 5.59 -6.70 -32.00
C LEU A 228 6.26 -5.44 -31.42
N LEU A 229 7.43 -5.63 -30.85
CA LEU A 229 8.20 -4.56 -30.23
C LEU A 229 9.41 -4.25 -31.11
N GLY A 230 9.53 -3.00 -31.57
CA GLY A 230 10.63 -2.55 -32.43
C GLY A 230 10.50 -2.89 -33.91
N TRP A 231 9.37 -3.38 -34.39
CA TRP A 231 9.17 -3.77 -35.79
C TRP A 231 8.94 -2.60 -36.75
N ALA A 232 8.23 -1.59 -36.30
CA ALA A 232 8.04 -0.37 -37.07
C ALA A 232 8.96 0.72 -36.53
N GLU A 233 9.47 1.58 -37.40
CA GLU A 233 10.34 2.69 -36.98
C GLU A 233 9.62 3.68 -36.09
N GLU A 234 8.31 3.82 -36.26
CA GLU A 234 7.52 4.88 -35.61
C GLU A 234 6.47 4.40 -34.63
N SER A 235 6.10 3.11 -34.64
CA SER A 235 5.00 2.62 -33.80
C SER A 235 5.17 1.18 -33.32
N LEU A 236 4.53 0.87 -32.19
CA LEU A 236 4.32 -0.50 -31.73
C LEU A 236 3.17 -1.14 -32.51
N ALA A 237 3.20 -2.46 -32.69
CA ALA A 237 2.20 -3.20 -33.44
C ALA A 237 1.71 -4.43 -32.69
N VAL A 238 0.50 -4.87 -33.00
CA VAL A 238 -0.13 -6.08 -32.46
C VAL A 238 -0.68 -6.91 -33.62
N GLU A 239 -0.46 -8.21 -33.55
CA GLU A 239 -0.99 -9.16 -34.53
C GLU A 239 -1.74 -10.29 -33.79
N SER A 240 -2.82 -10.74 -34.41
CA SER A 240 -3.60 -11.88 -33.94
C SER A 240 -3.80 -12.84 -35.12
N PRO A 241 -2.73 -13.55 -35.56
CA PRO A 241 -2.76 -14.34 -36.80
C PRO A 241 -3.82 -15.44 -36.78
N ASP A 242 -4.06 -16.06 -35.62
CA ASP A 242 -4.99 -17.18 -35.46
C ASP A 242 -6.21 -16.81 -34.60
N GLY A 243 -6.42 -15.52 -34.32
CA GLY A 243 -7.43 -15.00 -33.41
C GLY A 243 -8.28 -13.90 -34.01
N PRO A 244 -9.19 -13.33 -33.23
CA PRO A 244 -10.03 -12.22 -33.65
C PRO A 244 -9.20 -10.95 -33.90
N ALA A 245 -9.63 -10.13 -34.86
CA ALA A 245 -9.01 -8.86 -35.12
C ALA A 245 -9.17 -7.90 -33.94
N LEU A 246 -8.10 -7.22 -33.59
CA LEU A 246 -8.09 -6.17 -32.56
C LEU A 246 -8.13 -4.79 -33.21
N ALA A 247 -8.79 -3.84 -32.56
CA ALA A 247 -8.67 -2.43 -32.90
C ALA A 247 -7.32 -1.92 -32.37
N VAL A 248 -6.41 -1.58 -33.29
CA VAL A 248 -5.03 -1.15 -32.94
C VAL A 248 -4.90 0.35 -33.10
N GLN A 249 -4.38 1.01 -32.08
CA GLN A 249 -4.03 2.43 -32.08
C GLN A 249 -2.54 2.62 -32.41
N ARG A 250 -2.22 3.73 -33.06
CA ARG A 250 -0.82 4.10 -33.29
C ARG A 250 -0.23 4.72 -32.01
N LEU A 251 0.73 4.02 -31.39
CA LEU A 251 1.56 4.58 -30.34
C LEU A 251 2.96 4.83 -30.87
N ALA A 252 3.40 6.08 -30.80
CA ALA A 252 4.76 6.46 -31.18
C ALA A 252 5.77 5.77 -30.25
N ARG A 253 6.85 5.24 -30.84
CA ARG A 253 7.98 4.72 -30.07
C ARG A 253 8.74 5.86 -29.40
N ALA A 254 9.13 5.65 -28.18
CA ALA A 254 9.99 6.54 -27.42
C ALA A 254 11.18 5.74 -26.85
N ALA A 255 12.35 6.39 -26.78
CA ALA A 255 13.50 5.75 -26.15
C ALA A 255 13.30 5.74 -24.62
N GLY A 256 13.55 4.59 -24.01
CA GLY A 256 13.45 4.45 -22.56
C GLY A 256 12.82 3.13 -22.12
N TRP A 257 12.60 3.05 -20.83
CA TRP A 257 11.85 1.96 -20.22
C TRP A 257 10.36 2.17 -20.41
N HIS A 258 9.67 1.08 -20.72
CA HIS A 258 8.22 1.05 -20.94
C HIS A 258 7.61 -0.11 -20.16
N ARG A 259 6.34 0.02 -19.77
CA ARG A 259 5.52 -1.04 -19.23
C ARG A 259 4.46 -1.44 -20.26
N LEU A 260 4.51 -2.68 -20.69
CA LEU A 260 3.44 -3.32 -21.45
C LEU A 260 2.48 -3.99 -20.45
N THR A 261 1.21 -3.72 -20.59
CA THR A 261 0.14 -4.36 -19.81
C THR A 261 -0.84 -5.00 -20.77
N LEU A 262 -1.08 -6.28 -20.62
CA LEU A 262 -2.12 -7.00 -21.34
C LEU A 262 -3.11 -7.53 -20.30
N ARG A 263 -4.36 -7.11 -20.41
CA ARG A 263 -5.51 -7.65 -19.65
C ARG A 263 -6.35 -8.47 -20.58
N PHE A 264 -6.81 -9.63 -20.10
CA PHE A 264 -7.67 -10.50 -20.87
C PHE A 264 -8.68 -11.22 -19.97
N GLY A 265 -9.81 -11.51 -20.55
CA GLY A 265 -10.89 -12.31 -19.98
C GLY A 265 -11.57 -13.10 -21.08
N PRO A 266 -12.68 -13.80 -20.80
CA PRO A 266 -13.37 -14.62 -21.80
C PRO A 266 -13.86 -13.85 -23.03
N GLU A 267 -14.20 -12.57 -22.85
CA GLU A 267 -14.84 -11.77 -23.89
C GLU A 267 -13.92 -10.73 -24.50
N GLN A 268 -13.05 -10.11 -23.70
CA GLN A 268 -12.30 -8.92 -24.10
C GLN A 268 -10.82 -9.01 -23.72
N THR A 269 -9.98 -8.50 -24.63
CA THR A 269 -8.55 -8.25 -24.42
C THR A 269 -8.25 -6.78 -24.62
N GLU A 270 -7.43 -6.23 -23.74
CA GLU A 270 -6.92 -4.87 -23.76
C GLU A 270 -5.40 -4.89 -23.63
N ILE A 271 -4.72 -4.14 -24.49
CA ILE A 271 -3.26 -4.00 -24.47
C ILE A 271 -2.92 -2.53 -24.34
N ALA A 272 -2.10 -2.20 -23.37
CA ALA A 272 -1.65 -0.84 -23.12
C ALA A 272 -0.12 -0.77 -22.95
N VAL A 273 0.46 0.35 -23.35
CA VAL A 273 1.87 0.69 -23.09
C VAL A 273 1.91 1.97 -22.30
N ASP A 274 2.55 1.95 -21.15
CA ASP A 274 2.58 3.07 -20.21
C ASP A 274 1.19 3.63 -19.88
N GLY A 275 0.21 2.73 -19.75
CA GLY A 275 -1.20 3.07 -19.50
C GLY A 275 -1.95 3.67 -20.69
N LYS A 276 -1.30 3.85 -21.86
CA LYS A 276 -1.98 4.27 -23.09
C LYS A 276 -2.41 3.05 -23.87
N GLU A 277 -3.67 3.01 -24.23
CA GLU A 277 -4.21 1.90 -25.02
C GLU A 277 -3.46 1.76 -26.36
N LEU A 278 -2.97 0.55 -26.61
CA LEU A 278 -2.37 0.14 -27.88
C LEU A 278 -3.36 -0.64 -28.73
N ALA A 279 -4.11 -1.54 -28.11
CA ALA A 279 -5.11 -2.33 -28.81
C ALA A 279 -6.20 -2.84 -27.86
N HIS A 280 -7.39 -3.01 -28.38
CA HIS A 280 -8.49 -3.70 -27.68
C HIS A 280 -9.34 -4.51 -28.65
N GLY A 281 -10.07 -5.50 -28.12
CA GLY A 281 -11.00 -6.28 -28.91
C GLY A 281 -11.41 -7.58 -28.25
N LYS A 282 -11.99 -8.49 -29.03
CA LYS A 282 -12.41 -9.79 -28.53
C LYS A 282 -11.19 -10.64 -28.19
N SER A 283 -11.24 -11.35 -27.06
CA SER A 283 -10.19 -12.29 -26.67
C SER A 283 -10.03 -13.44 -27.66
N PRO A 284 -8.80 -13.97 -27.83
CA PRO A 284 -8.61 -15.28 -28.44
C PRO A 284 -9.42 -16.34 -27.68
N SER A 285 -9.89 -17.36 -28.39
CA SER A 285 -10.69 -18.42 -27.77
C SER A 285 -9.83 -19.30 -26.84
N GLY A 286 -10.37 -19.60 -25.66
CA GLY A 286 -9.75 -20.47 -24.65
C GLY A 286 -8.81 -19.77 -23.68
N PRO A 287 -8.30 -20.52 -22.69
CA PRO A 287 -7.42 -19.96 -21.67
C PRO A 287 -5.99 -19.78 -22.17
N LEU A 288 -5.26 -18.83 -21.58
CA LEU A 288 -3.81 -18.63 -21.79
C LEU A 288 -3.04 -19.83 -21.25
N ASP A 289 -2.18 -20.42 -22.08
CA ASP A 289 -1.37 -21.63 -21.78
C ASP A 289 0.11 -21.29 -21.61
N ALA A 290 0.63 -20.36 -22.41
CA ALA A 290 2.05 -20.01 -22.39
C ALA A 290 2.31 -18.56 -22.79
N VAL A 291 3.42 -18.03 -22.28
CA VAL A 291 3.97 -16.74 -22.66
C VAL A 291 5.38 -16.96 -23.19
N ARG A 292 5.69 -16.42 -24.38
CA ARG A 292 7.00 -16.51 -25.00
C ARG A 292 7.51 -15.13 -25.40
N ILE A 293 8.73 -14.84 -25.03
CA ILE A 293 9.46 -13.65 -25.45
C ILE A 293 10.57 -14.10 -26.37
N ALA A 294 10.62 -13.56 -27.59
CA ALA A 294 11.58 -14.03 -28.59
C ALA A 294 12.11 -12.87 -29.44
N THR A 295 13.35 -13.01 -29.89
CA THR A 295 13.83 -12.23 -31.02
C THR A 295 13.25 -12.83 -32.29
N ALA A 296 12.72 -12.00 -33.17
CA ALA A 296 12.23 -12.46 -34.45
C ALA A 296 13.33 -12.33 -35.50
N PRO A 297 13.45 -13.34 -36.41
CA PRO A 297 14.36 -13.21 -37.53
C PRO A 297 13.95 -12.03 -38.38
N THR A 298 14.89 -11.15 -38.66
CA THR A 298 14.71 -10.11 -39.66
C THR A 298 14.68 -10.77 -41.02
N GLY A 299 13.50 -10.75 -41.71
CA GLY A 299 13.44 -11.28 -43.08
C GLY A 299 14.57 -10.69 -43.92
N SER A 300 15.23 -11.51 -44.75
CA SER A 300 16.24 -11.29 -45.79
C SER A 300 17.29 -10.15 -45.64
N SER A 301 17.26 -9.33 -44.63
CA SER A 301 18.29 -8.33 -44.31
C SER A 301 18.93 -8.67 -42.96
N PRO A 302 20.24 -8.84 -42.88
CA PRO A 302 20.89 -9.06 -41.58
C PRO A 302 20.65 -7.84 -40.69
N ALA A 303 20.11 -8.07 -39.48
CA ALA A 303 20.02 -7.03 -38.49
C ALA A 303 21.42 -6.50 -38.19
N PRO A 304 21.61 -5.18 -38.04
CA PRO A 304 22.89 -4.66 -37.64
C PRO A 304 23.31 -5.30 -36.29
N PRO A 305 24.54 -5.73 -36.14
CA PRO A 305 25.02 -6.32 -34.90
C PRO A 305 24.96 -5.27 -33.78
N GLY A 306 24.30 -5.57 -32.68
CA GLY A 306 24.38 -4.78 -31.47
C GLY A 306 23.08 -4.25 -30.90
N LEU A 307 21.95 -4.37 -31.61
CA LEU A 307 20.66 -3.87 -31.13
C LEU A 307 19.86 -5.01 -30.50
N ALA A 308 19.92 -5.09 -29.20
CA ALA A 308 19.21 -6.08 -28.40
C ALA A 308 18.19 -5.39 -27.51
N GLY A 309 16.99 -5.93 -27.44
CA GLY A 309 16.00 -5.52 -26.45
C GLY A 309 16.42 -5.94 -25.05
N TYR A 310 16.04 -5.13 -24.06
CA TYR A 310 16.22 -5.46 -22.67
C TYR A 310 14.88 -5.71 -21.99
N LEU A 311 14.82 -6.75 -21.17
CA LEU A 311 13.69 -7.08 -20.32
C LEU A 311 14.07 -6.81 -18.88
N GLY A 312 13.21 -6.14 -18.14
CA GLY A 312 13.45 -5.82 -16.73
C GLY A 312 12.71 -6.71 -15.77
N GLU A 313 11.46 -7.02 -16.05
CA GLU A 313 10.58 -7.77 -15.16
C GLU A 313 9.37 -8.26 -15.94
N ILE A 314 8.86 -9.44 -15.59
CA ILE A 314 7.57 -9.95 -16.07
C ILE A 314 6.72 -10.43 -14.91
N GLN A 315 5.41 -10.23 -15.01
CA GLN A 315 4.44 -10.67 -14.02
C GLN A 315 3.18 -11.20 -14.71
N ILE A 316 2.68 -12.33 -14.22
CA ILE A 316 1.41 -12.93 -14.65
C ILE A 316 0.53 -13.10 -13.42
N VAL A 317 -0.66 -12.50 -13.45
CA VAL A 317 -1.62 -12.60 -12.37
C VAL A 317 -2.94 -13.14 -12.89
N ARG A 318 -3.62 -13.94 -12.07
CA ARG A 318 -4.98 -14.38 -12.26
C ARG A 318 -5.92 -13.37 -11.63
N PHE A 319 -7.03 -13.04 -12.29
CA PHE A 319 -8.14 -12.37 -11.63
C PHE A 319 -8.92 -13.40 -10.82
N ALA A 320 -9.09 -13.09 -9.55
CA ALA A 320 -9.84 -13.92 -8.61
C ALA A 320 -10.95 -13.06 -8.00
N GLU A 321 -12.06 -13.67 -7.67
CA GLU A 321 -13.05 -12.99 -6.85
C GLU A 321 -12.43 -12.71 -5.48
N PRO A 322 -12.56 -11.48 -4.92
CA PRO A 322 -12.12 -11.24 -3.56
C PRO A 322 -12.81 -12.25 -2.64
N PRO A 323 -12.08 -12.90 -1.73
CA PRO A 323 -12.71 -13.78 -0.76
C PRO A 323 -13.77 -12.98 -0.01
N THR A 324 -14.92 -13.57 0.24
CA THR A 324 -15.91 -13.03 1.19
C THR A 324 -15.20 -12.74 2.49
N SER A 325 -15.56 -11.63 3.15
CA SER A 325 -14.93 -11.24 4.42
C SER A 325 -14.99 -12.42 5.40
N LEU A 326 -13.82 -12.93 5.75
CA LEU A 326 -13.68 -14.01 6.71
C LEU A 326 -13.26 -13.40 8.05
N GLU A 327 -13.77 -13.96 9.14
CA GLU A 327 -13.38 -13.55 10.48
C GLU A 327 -11.91 -13.87 10.73
N ILE A 328 -11.19 -12.95 11.39
CA ILE A 328 -9.80 -13.16 11.79
C ILE A 328 -9.78 -13.70 13.21
N ASP A 329 -9.12 -14.85 13.41
CA ASP A 329 -8.74 -15.31 14.76
C ASP A 329 -7.48 -14.55 15.21
N PRO A 330 -7.59 -13.64 16.21
CA PRO A 330 -6.45 -12.84 16.63
C PRO A 330 -5.42 -13.64 17.45
N THR A 331 -5.70 -14.90 17.79
CA THR A 331 -4.86 -15.71 18.71
C THR A 331 -3.79 -16.52 17.98
N GLN A 332 -3.95 -16.77 16.69
CA GLN A 332 -3.04 -17.56 15.87
C GLN A 332 -2.74 -16.88 14.53
N ASP A 333 -1.66 -17.29 13.87
CA ASP A 333 -1.39 -16.87 12.51
C ASP A 333 -2.29 -17.65 11.54
N GLU A 334 -2.69 -17.01 10.44
CA GLU A 334 -3.61 -17.53 9.44
C GLU A 334 -3.04 -17.35 8.04
N VAL A 335 -3.16 -18.37 7.20
CA VAL A 335 -2.96 -18.27 5.75
C VAL A 335 -4.30 -18.48 5.05
N ARG A 336 -4.73 -17.49 4.27
CA ARG A 336 -5.91 -17.59 3.42
C ARG A 336 -5.53 -18.02 2.03
N LEU A 337 -6.17 -19.07 1.54
CA LEU A 337 -5.95 -19.57 0.21
C LEU A 337 -6.85 -18.84 -0.80
N VAL A 338 -6.42 -18.76 -2.05
CA VAL A 338 -7.18 -18.16 -3.15
C VAL A 338 -8.53 -18.87 -3.39
N VAL A 339 -8.61 -20.14 -3.04
CA VAL A 339 -9.84 -20.95 -3.13
C VAL A 339 -10.83 -20.70 -1.99
N GLY A 340 -10.44 -19.88 -0.99
CA GLY A 340 -11.29 -19.52 0.15
C GLY A 340 -11.04 -20.33 1.42
N ASP A 341 -10.17 -21.33 1.39
CA ASP A 341 -9.81 -22.10 2.56
C ASP A 341 -8.88 -21.31 3.49
N GLN A 342 -8.89 -21.64 4.77
CA GLN A 342 -8.07 -21.04 5.82
C GLN A 342 -7.20 -22.10 6.48
N LEU A 343 -5.91 -21.79 6.66
CA LEU A 343 -4.97 -22.62 7.40
C LEU A 343 -4.49 -21.84 8.63
N TYR A 344 -4.60 -22.45 9.80
CA TYR A 344 -4.19 -21.87 11.07
C TYR A 344 -2.92 -22.54 11.60
N GLY A 345 -2.02 -21.73 12.15
CA GLY A 345 -0.75 -22.25 12.66
C GLY A 345 0.21 -21.13 13.05
N GLN A 346 1.50 -21.38 12.87
CA GLN A 346 2.53 -20.37 13.06
C GLN A 346 3.28 -20.10 11.75
N ILE A 347 3.18 -18.88 11.24
CA ILE A 347 3.94 -18.45 10.06
C ILE A 347 5.41 -18.31 10.47
N ARG A 348 6.25 -19.18 9.93
CA ARG A 348 7.68 -19.23 10.23
C ARG A 348 8.47 -18.27 9.34
N GLN A 349 8.19 -18.28 8.07
CA GLN A 349 8.83 -17.40 7.08
C GLN A 349 7.97 -17.28 5.83
N ALA A 350 8.19 -16.22 5.08
CA ALA A 350 7.77 -16.12 3.70
C ALA A 350 8.79 -15.30 2.92
N ASP A 351 8.87 -15.52 1.63
CA ASP A 351 9.62 -14.72 0.67
C ASP A 351 8.72 -14.34 -0.51
N HIS A 352 9.30 -13.94 -1.63
CA HIS A 352 8.54 -13.59 -2.83
C HIS A 352 7.99 -14.82 -3.58
N GLU A 353 8.38 -16.03 -3.23
CA GLU A 353 7.94 -17.28 -3.90
C GLU A 353 7.03 -18.11 -3.00
N HIS A 354 7.36 -18.24 -1.72
CA HIS A 354 6.71 -19.20 -0.83
C HIS A 354 6.34 -18.62 0.52
N VAL A 355 5.36 -19.26 1.14
CA VAL A 355 4.97 -19.07 2.53
C VAL A 355 5.16 -20.39 3.27
N VAL A 356 5.80 -20.37 4.43
CA VAL A 356 5.97 -21.54 5.31
C VAL A 356 5.18 -21.34 6.59
N ILE A 357 4.15 -22.14 6.77
CA ILE A 357 3.34 -22.20 7.98
C ILE A 357 3.58 -23.53 8.70
N GLU A 358 3.72 -23.50 10.00
CA GLU A 358 3.81 -24.71 10.84
C GLU A 358 2.43 -25.02 11.44
N ILE A 359 1.90 -26.18 11.08
CA ILE A 359 0.60 -26.71 11.56
C ILE A 359 0.88 -27.99 12.35
N ASP A 360 0.47 -28.06 13.60
CA ASP A 360 0.70 -29.21 14.49
C ASP A 360 2.18 -29.66 14.53
N GLY A 361 3.10 -28.69 14.53
CA GLY A 361 4.53 -28.93 14.57
C GLY A 361 5.15 -29.39 13.24
N LYS A 362 4.40 -29.39 12.15
CA LYS A 362 4.87 -29.77 10.81
C LYS A 362 4.88 -28.56 9.88
N PRO A 363 6.01 -28.27 9.21
CA PRO A 363 6.06 -27.20 8.23
C PRO A 363 5.30 -27.57 6.94
N VAL A 364 4.44 -26.67 6.49
CA VAL A 364 3.74 -26.71 5.21
C VAL A 364 4.24 -25.54 4.38
N THR A 365 4.72 -25.81 3.17
CA THR A 365 5.17 -24.79 2.22
C THR A 365 4.11 -24.59 1.16
N LEU A 366 3.69 -23.35 0.95
CA LEU A 366 2.69 -22.95 -0.03
C LEU A 366 3.32 -21.98 -1.02
N ASP A 367 2.95 -22.06 -2.29
CA ASP A 367 3.28 -21.05 -3.30
C ASP A 367 2.30 -19.86 -3.18
N TRP A 368 2.78 -18.65 -3.47
CA TRP A 368 1.89 -17.48 -3.48
C TRP A 368 0.79 -17.54 -4.55
N SER A 369 0.87 -18.44 -5.53
CA SER A 369 -0.25 -18.68 -6.45
C SER A 369 -1.46 -19.32 -5.77
N GLU A 370 -1.26 -19.94 -4.61
CA GLU A 370 -2.29 -20.58 -3.79
C GLU A 370 -2.75 -19.67 -2.64
N VAL A 371 -1.95 -18.66 -2.26
CA VAL A 371 -2.14 -17.83 -1.06
C VAL A 371 -2.69 -16.46 -1.44
N ALA A 372 -3.88 -16.08 -0.94
CA ALA A 372 -4.44 -14.74 -1.07
C ALA A 372 -3.78 -13.74 -0.11
N GLY A 373 -3.43 -14.21 1.09
CA GLY A 373 -2.78 -13.41 2.11
C GLY A 373 -2.42 -14.19 3.35
N ILE A 374 -1.55 -13.61 4.14
CA ILE A 374 -1.15 -14.11 5.45
C ILE A 374 -1.50 -13.07 6.51
N TYR A 375 -2.08 -13.54 7.62
CA TYR A 375 -2.53 -12.73 8.73
C TYR A 375 -1.80 -13.17 9.98
N PHE A 376 -1.38 -12.22 10.78
CA PHE A 376 -0.58 -12.52 11.96
C PHE A 376 -1.42 -12.41 13.23
N ARG A 377 -1.20 -13.34 14.14
CA ARG A 377 -1.73 -13.24 15.51
C ARG A 377 -1.36 -11.89 16.12
N ARG A 378 -2.24 -11.35 16.92
CA ARG A 378 -2.03 -10.08 17.58
C ARG A 378 -1.03 -10.24 18.71
N VAL A 379 0.07 -9.54 18.62
CA VAL A 379 1.05 -9.41 19.68
C VAL A 379 1.07 -7.95 20.10
N PRO A 380 0.81 -7.62 21.38
CA PRO A 380 0.95 -6.25 21.84
C PRO A 380 2.33 -5.72 21.49
N ALA A 381 2.40 -4.73 20.64
CA ALA A 381 3.66 -4.19 20.14
C ALA A 381 3.91 -2.82 20.74
N ALA A 382 5.04 -2.66 21.41
CA ALA A 382 5.54 -1.35 21.74
C ALA A 382 6.16 -0.73 20.48
N ALA A 383 5.43 0.16 19.82
CA ALA A 383 5.98 0.94 18.72
C ALA A 383 6.94 2.02 19.23
N ALA A 384 7.97 2.35 18.45
CA ALA A 384 8.84 3.47 18.76
C ALA A 384 8.02 4.79 18.69
N PRO A 385 8.15 5.67 19.66
CA PRO A 385 7.49 6.97 19.61
C PRO A 385 8.07 7.83 18.49
N VAL A 386 7.23 8.67 17.90
CA VAL A 386 7.63 9.70 16.93
C VAL A 386 7.27 11.08 17.47
N GLU A 387 8.08 12.08 17.12
CA GLU A 387 7.91 13.44 17.63
C GLU A 387 8.12 14.46 16.50
N GLY A 388 7.27 15.49 16.44
CA GLY A 388 7.34 16.56 15.46
C GLY A 388 5.98 16.93 14.86
N ALA A 389 5.98 17.30 13.60
CA ALA A 389 4.77 17.55 12.83
C ALA A 389 4.18 16.21 12.37
N LEU A 390 3.15 15.76 13.08
CA LEU A 390 2.51 14.48 12.80
C LEU A 390 1.58 14.60 11.59
N ALA A 391 1.73 13.68 10.64
CA ALA A 391 0.92 13.65 9.44
C ALA A 391 0.65 12.21 8.96
N ARG A 392 -0.43 12.04 8.21
CA ARG A 392 -0.68 10.89 7.36
C ARG A 392 -0.37 11.29 5.93
N LEU A 393 0.55 10.58 5.31
CA LEU A 393 0.82 10.67 3.87
C LEU A 393 0.07 9.56 3.16
N GLU A 394 -0.55 9.89 2.05
CA GLU A 394 -1.19 8.93 1.14
C GLU A 394 -0.53 9.07 -0.23
N TRP A 395 -0.18 7.94 -0.84
CA TRP A 395 0.50 7.94 -2.14
C TRP A 395 0.03 6.81 -3.05
N ARG A 396 0.31 6.97 -4.34
CA ARG A 396 0.03 5.95 -5.35
C ARG A 396 1.16 4.93 -5.36
N SER A 397 0.82 3.66 -5.17
CA SER A 397 1.80 2.57 -5.34
C SER A 397 2.24 2.44 -6.79
N VAL A 398 1.33 2.77 -7.71
CA VAL A 398 1.55 2.83 -9.15
C VAL A 398 1.24 4.24 -9.64
N PRO A 399 2.21 4.98 -10.21
CA PRO A 399 1.94 6.27 -10.83
C PRO A 399 0.99 6.11 -12.03
N GLY A 400 0.12 7.11 -12.25
CA GLY A 400 -0.81 7.14 -13.38
C GLY A 400 -2.09 6.33 -13.20
N GLU A 401 -2.26 5.54 -12.15
CA GLU A 401 -3.56 4.95 -11.84
C GLU A 401 -4.53 6.03 -11.32
N PRO A 402 -5.81 5.99 -11.73
CA PRO A 402 -6.82 6.92 -11.23
C PRO A 402 -6.91 6.83 -9.70
N ASN A 403 -7.10 7.98 -9.06
CA ASN A 403 -7.28 8.11 -7.61
C ASN A 403 -8.62 7.54 -7.15
N GLU A 404 -8.84 6.26 -7.27
CA GLU A 404 -9.91 5.64 -6.54
C GLU A 404 -9.44 5.46 -5.10
N GLY A 405 -9.99 6.24 -4.18
CA GLY A 405 -9.48 6.46 -2.82
C GLY A 405 -9.32 5.23 -1.93
N ARG A 406 -9.61 4.03 -2.43
CA ARG A 406 -9.44 2.75 -1.71
C ARG A 406 -8.08 2.09 -1.94
N ASP A 407 -7.31 2.51 -2.95
CA ASP A 407 -6.07 1.84 -3.35
C ASP A 407 -4.77 2.61 -3.05
N LEU A 408 -4.88 3.72 -2.33
CA LEU A 408 -3.69 4.47 -1.92
C LEU A 408 -2.96 3.76 -0.79
N ASP A 409 -1.64 3.68 -0.95
CA ASP A 409 -0.77 3.39 0.18
C ASP A 409 -0.74 4.58 1.14
N HIS A 410 -0.47 4.32 2.39
CA HIS A 410 -0.37 5.38 3.38
C HIS A 410 0.55 5.00 4.54
N ALA A 411 1.04 6.01 5.24
CA ALA A 411 1.71 5.86 6.51
C ALA A 411 1.50 7.10 7.39
N GLU A 412 1.47 6.87 8.69
CA GLU A 412 1.44 7.91 9.71
C GLU A 412 2.78 8.03 10.42
N GLY A 413 3.17 9.26 10.73
CA GLY A 413 4.42 9.52 11.42
C GLY A 413 4.72 11.00 11.56
N ALA A 414 5.94 11.33 11.96
CA ALA A 414 6.44 12.69 12.04
C ALA A 414 7.15 13.07 10.73
N ILE A 415 6.81 14.20 10.15
CA ILE A 415 7.53 14.74 8.99
C ILE A 415 8.89 15.24 9.46
N THR A 416 9.96 14.69 8.89
CA THR A 416 11.36 15.03 9.22
C THR A 416 12.04 15.86 8.14
N ALA A 417 11.56 15.78 6.90
CA ALA A 417 12.06 16.63 5.81
C ALA A 417 11.00 16.84 4.72
N ILE A 418 11.05 18.00 4.10
CA ILE A 418 10.29 18.37 2.90
C ILE A 418 11.30 18.88 1.89
N SER A 419 11.33 18.30 0.70
CA SER A 419 12.24 18.68 -0.38
C SER A 419 11.52 18.71 -1.72
N ASP A 420 12.20 19.15 -2.78
CA ASP A 420 11.69 19.07 -4.15
C ASP A 420 11.49 17.63 -4.61
N PHE A 421 12.30 16.70 -4.10
CA PHE A 421 12.16 15.27 -4.41
C PHE A 421 10.92 14.67 -3.73
N GLY A 422 10.67 14.97 -2.45
CA GLY A 422 9.61 14.30 -1.71
C GLY A 422 9.46 14.77 -0.27
N ILE A 423 8.63 14.03 0.46
CA ILE A 423 8.41 14.21 1.90
C ILE A 423 8.95 12.99 2.64
N THR A 424 9.76 13.24 3.65
CA THR A 424 10.34 12.20 4.53
C THR A 424 9.54 12.13 5.81
N LEU A 425 9.12 10.92 6.16
CA LEU A 425 8.30 10.60 7.32
C LEU A 425 9.05 9.61 8.22
N ALA A 426 9.23 9.95 9.49
CA ALA A 426 9.63 8.96 10.52
C ALA A 426 8.38 8.26 11.03
N THR A 427 8.32 6.94 10.85
CA THR A 427 7.15 6.12 11.23
C THR A 427 7.44 5.27 12.46
N PRO A 428 6.42 4.91 13.25
CA PRO A 428 6.59 4.04 14.41
C PRO A 428 7.04 2.60 14.08
N TYR A 429 6.78 2.13 12.85
CA TYR A 429 6.92 0.71 12.50
C TYR A 429 7.95 0.44 11.40
N ALA A 430 8.09 1.37 10.44
CA ALA A 430 8.89 1.16 9.23
C ALA A 430 10.12 2.10 9.16
N GLY A 431 10.49 2.71 10.29
CA GLY A 431 11.58 3.67 10.31
C GLY A 431 11.31 4.89 9.43
N THR A 432 12.26 5.27 8.59
CA THR A 432 12.15 6.46 7.74
C THR A 432 11.71 6.09 6.33
N LEU A 433 10.61 6.71 5.88
CA LEU A 433 10.08 6.60 4.53
C LEU A 433 10.23 7.94 3.81
N THR A 434 10.79 7.94 2.60
CA THR A 434 10.84 9.13 1.74
C THR A 434 9.93 8.91 0.54
N ILE A 435 8.80 9.60 0.52
CA ILE A 435 7.79 9.46 -0.55
C ILE A 435 8.02 10.53 -1.60
N PRO A 436 8.32 10.18 -2.86
CA PRO A 436 8.50 11.16 -3.94
C PRO A 436 7.24 11.99 -4.17
N ARG A 437 7.39 13.31 -4.42
CA ARG A 437 6.25 14.22 -4.66
C ARG A 437 5.31 13.75 -5.76
N VAL A 438 5.88 13.20 -6.80
CA VAL A 438 5.16 12.64 -7.95
C VAL A 438 4.21 11.49 -7.60
N ARG A 439 4.46 10.79 -6.49
CA ARG A 439 3.59 9.72 -5.98
C ARG A 439 2.60 10.20 -4.95
N LEU A 440 2.85 11.33 -4.31
CA LEU A 440 1.94 11.84 -3.29
C LEU A 440 0.55 12.11 -3.89
N ALA A 441 -0.46 11.67 -3.17
CA ALA A 441 -1.85 11.97 -3.46
C ALA A 441 -2.40 12.95 -2.44
N ARG A 442 -2.12 12.71 -1.14
CA ARG A 442 -2.67 13.53 -0.07
C ARG A 442 -1.72 13.57 1.14
N LEU A 443 -1.75 14.68 1.84
CA LEU A 443 -1.19 14.84 3.18
C LEU A 443 -2.30 15.36 4.09
N ARG A 444 -2.55 14.66 5.19
CA ARG A 444 -3.42 15.12 6.27
C ARG A 444 -2.58 15.42 7.49
N VAL A 445 -2.68 16.64 8.00
CA VAL A 445 -2.05 17.01 9.26
C VAL A 445 -2.83 16.37 10.41
N LEU A 446 -2.15 15.60 11.24
CA LEU A 446 -2.77 14.95 12.40
C LEU A 446 -2.67 15.83 13.64
N ASP A 447 -1.47 16.30 13.96
CA ASP A 447 -1.19 17.25 15.04
C ASP A 447 0.30 17.63 15.05
N ARG A 448 0.72 18.30 16.13
CA ARG A 448 2.13 18.51 16.47
C ARG A 448 2.38 18.04 17.90
N GLY A 449 3.40 17.21 18.08
CA GLY A 449 3.78 16.72 19.39
C GLY A 449 4.42 15.34 19.34
N TRP A 450 4.19 14.59 20.39
CA TRP A 450 4.71 13.25 20.56
C TRP A 450 3.56 12.24 20.44
N LEU A 451 3.75 11.20 19.65
CA LEU A 451 2.79 10.12 19.41
C LEU A 451 3.46 8.76 19.67
N ARG A 452 2.79 7.92 20.43
CA ARG A 452 3.15 6.52 20.59
C ARG A 452 1.94 5.65 20.32
N VAL A 453 2.03 4.75 19.36
CA VAL A 453 1.00 3.74 19.17
C VAL A 453 1.15 2.68 20.25
N ILE A 454 0.07 2.44 20.98
CA ILE A 454 -0.02 1.44 22.05
C ILE A 454 -0.44 0.11 21.45
N ASP A 455 -1.46 0.13 20.59
CA ASP A 455 -1.95 -1.04 19.88
C ASP A 455 -2.36 -0.66 18.46
N PRO A 456 -1.67 -1.18 17.45
CA PRO A 456 -2.00 -0.94 16.04
C PRO A 456 -3.12 -1.86 15.52
N SER A 457 -3.52 -2.85 16.33
CA SER A 457 -4.46 -3.88 15.92
C SER A 457 -5.90 -3.38 16.03
N ALA A 458 -6.75 -3.85 15.12
CA ALA A 458 -8.18 -3.65 15.24
C ALA A 458 -8.77 -4.62 16.29
N HIS A 459 -9.70 -4.13 17.09
CA HIS A 459 -10.43 -4.85 18.12
C HIS A 459 -11.93 -4.67 17.90
N HIS A 460 -12.69 -5.71 18.17
CA HIS A 460 -14.13 -5.68 18.17
C HIS A 460 -14.63 -5.79 19.62
N LEU A 461 -15.18 -4.70 20.17
CA LEU A 461 -15.89 -4.74 21.45
C LEU A 461 -17.38 -4.93 21.16
N GLY A 462 -18.03 -5.74 21.96
CA GLY A 462 -19.45 -6.07 21.80
C GLY A 462 -19.72 -7.53 22.04
N ASP A 463 -20.89 -7.96 21.67
CA ASP A 463 -21.38 -9.35 21.84
C ASP A 463 -21.73 -10.01 20.51
N ASN A 464 -21.78 -9.25 19.42
CA ASN A 464 -22.19 -9.73 18.12
C ASN A 464 -21.49 -8.96 17.00
N ILE A 465 -21.42 -9.53 15.80
CA ILE A 465 -20.93 -8.82 14.63
C ILE A 465 -22.06 -7.99 14.03
N SER A 466 -21.85 -6.69 13.91
CA SER A 466 -22.79 -5.80 13.25
C SER A 466 -23.05 -6.26 11.80
N THR A 467 -24.31 -6.10 11.36
CA THR A 467 -24.71 -6.33 9.96
C THR A 467 -24.18 -5.27 9.00
N THR A 468 -23.63 -4.16 9.52
CA THR A 468 -22.97 -3.15 8.71
C THR A 468 -21.67 -3.70 8.17
N PRO A 469 -21.36 -3.59 6.85
CA PRO A 469 -20.13 -4.12 6.31
C PRO A 469 -18.95 -3.53 7.07
N PRO A 470 -18.14 -4.36 7.72
CA PRO A 470 -17.06 -3.86 8.53
C PRO A 470 -15.97 -3.30 7.62
N LEU A 471 -15.20 -2.41 8.19
CA LEU A 471 -13.89 -2.12 7.67
C LEU A 471 -13.06 -3.39 7.74
N LEU A 472 -12.55 -3.81 6.59
CA LEU A 472 -11.55 -4.85 6.39
C LEU A 472 -11.44 -5.89 7.54
N ASP A 473 -11.99 -7.07 7.33
CA ASP A 473 -11.83 -8.25 8.18
C ASP A 473 -12.03 -7.96 9.69
N PRO A 474 -13.26 -7.85 10.18
CA PRO A 474 -13.52 -7.60 11.59
C PRO A 474 -12.97 -8.77 12.41
N PRO A 475 -12.28 -8.48 13.51
CA PRO A 475 -11.96 -9.52 14.46
C PRO A 475 -13.22 -10.07 15.13
N LEU A 476 -13.12 -11.29 15.64
CA LEU A 476 -14.16 -11.86 16.50
C LEU A 476 -14.44 -10.95 17.69
N PRO A 477 -15.70 -10.91 18.20
CA PRO A 477 -16.05 -10.15 19.38
C PRO A 477 -15.20 -10.55 20.59
N GLU A 478 -14.64 -9.54 21.26
CA GLU A 478 -13.79 -9.70 22.44
C GLU A 478 -14.57 -9.44 23.76
N GLY A 479 -15.88 -9.19 23.64
CA GLY A 479 -16.75 -8.85 24.77
C GLY A 479 -16.71 -7.36 25.09
N GLY A 480 -17.31 -6.99 26.23
CA GLY A 480 -17.51 -5.59 26.64
C GLY A 480 -16.29 -4.91 27.29
N VAL A 481 -15.11 -5.55 27.32
CA VAL A 481 -13.91 -5.02 28.00
C VAL A 481 -12.67 -5.24 27.18
N LEU A 482 -11.89 -4.18 26.97
CA LEU A 482 -10.55 -4.25 26.37
C LEU A 482 -9.54 -3.60 27.31
N GLU A 483 -8.43 -4.31 27.62
CA GLU A 483 -7.34 -3.78 28.45
C GLU A 483 -6.02 -3.75 27.67
N ARG A 484 -5.26 -2.66 27.83
CA ARG A 484 -3.91 -2.52 27.28
C ARG A 484 -2.97 -1.90 28.30
N SER A 485 -1.86 -2.55 28.56
CA SER A 485 -0.79 -1.99 29.37
C SER A 485 0.30 -1.41 28.48
N PHE A 486 0.85 -0.27 28.88
CA PHE A 486 1.97 0.37 28.20
C PHE A 486 2.93 0.99 29.23
N GLU A 487 4.16 1.20 28.81
CA GLU A 487 5.19 1.80 29.67
C GLU A 487 5.58 3.18 29.13
N LEU A 488 5.81 4.13 30.03
CA LEU A 488 6.35 5.44 29.73
C LEU A 488 7.68 5.61 30.44
N ASP A 489 8.73 5.98 29.71
CA ASP A 489 10.02 6.32 30.31
C ASP A 489 9.87 7.57 31.18
N ALA A 490 9.11 8.55 30.72
CA ALA A 490 8.73 9.76 31.42
C ALA A 490 7.38 10.27 30.93
N VAL A 491 6.66 10.98 31.81
CA VAL A 491 5.47 11.73 31.38
C VAL A 491 5.92 13.01 30.67
N ARG A 492 5.45 13.18 29.44
CA ARG A 492 5.80 14.36 28.61
C ARG A 492 5.06 15.60 29.10
N PRO A 493 5.64 16.81 28.96
CA PRO A 493 4.93 18.04 29.20
C PRO A 493 3.81 18.23 28.16
N GLY A 494 2.78 18.98 28.53
CA GLY A 494 1.61 19.25 27.68
C GLY A 494 0.39 18.41 28.03
N GLN A 495 -0.66 18.55 27.22
CA GLN A 495 -1.90 17.80 27.39
C GLN A 495 -1.75 16.41 26.77
N GLY A 496 -1.97 15.39 27.59
CA GLY A 496 -2.05 13.99 27.12
C GLY A 496 -3.43 13.65 26.57
N PHE A 497 -3.46 12.81 25.55
CA PHE A 497 -4.70 12.31 24.95
C PHE A 497 -4.60 10.80 24.70
N VAL A 498 -5.70 10.09 24.93
CA VAL A 498 -5.97 8.81 24.28
C VAL A 498 -6.49 9.13 22.88
N VAL A 499 -5.81 8.60 21.87
CA VAL A 499 -6.22 8.75 20.45
C VAL A 499 -6.68 7.40 19.96
N LEU A 500 -7.87 7.36 19.39
CA LEU A 500 -8.52 6.16 18.88
C LEU A 500 -8.94 6.38 17.44
N ASP A 501 -8.68 5.42 16.59
CA ASP A 501 -9.43 5.23 15.36
C ASP A 501 -10.55 4.24 15.67
N VAL A 502 -11.78 4.66 15.50
CA VAL A 502 -12.97 3.86 15.84
C VAL A 502 -13.91 3.74 14.66
N SER A 503 -14.75 2.73 14.67
CA SER A 503 -15.82 2.52 13.69
C SER A 503 -17.05 1.93 14.38
N GLN A 504 -18.21 2.14 13.77
CA GLN A 504 -19.50 1.60 14.23
C GLN A 504 -19.84 1.99 15.67
N VAL A 505 -19.33 3.11 16.16
CA VAL A 505 -19.65 3.63 17.49
C VAL A 505 -20.94 4.45 17.44
N VAL A 506 -21.90 4.08 18.26
CA VAL A 506 -23.12 4.88 18.47
C VAL A 506 -22.75 6.21 19.10
N GLY A 507 -22.98 7.32 18.40
CA GLY A 507 -22.72 8.67 18.92
C GLY A 507 -23.78 9.17 19.88
N GLU A 508 -23.40 10.09 20.80
CA GLU A 508 -24.34 10.79 21.68
C GLU A 508 -25.16 11.86 20.93
N THR A 509 -24.68 12.31 19.78
CA THR A 509 -25.30 13.34 18.96
C THR A 509 -26.58 12.87 18.28
N ALA A 510 -27.57 13.75 18.15
CA ALA A 510 -28.84 13.45 17.49
C ALA A 510 -28.60 12.98 16.02
N GLY A 511 -29.20 11.85 15.64
CA GLY A 511 -29.10 11.27 14.30
C GLY A 511 -28.60 9.82 14.28
N SER A 512 -27.88 9.38 15.31
CA SER A 512 -27.59 7.96 15.50
C SER A 512 -28.87 7.21 15.98
N PRO A 513 -29.13 6.00 15.48
CA PRO A 513 -30.30 5.21 15.82
C PRO A 513 -30.52 5.00 17.33
N TYR A 514 -29.43 4.91 18.10
CA TYR A 514 -29.45 4.61 19.54
C TYR A 514 -28.92 5.75 20.42
N SER A 515 -28.78 6.98 19.90
CA SER A 515 -28.24 8.12 20.65
C SER A 515 -29.02 8.42 21.95
N ASN A 516 -30.30 8.15 21.96
CA ASN A 516 -31.16 8.32 23.15
C ASN A 516 -30.78 7.35 24.28
N LEU A 517 -30.23 6.17 24.00
CA LEU A 517 -29.73 5.23 25.00
C LEU A 517 -28.40 5.74 25.58
N VAL A 518 -27.51 6.22 24.72
CA VAL A 518 -26.23 6.82 25.14
C VAL A 518 -26.47 8.03 26.04
N GLN A 519 -27.45 8.89 25.71
CA GLN A 519 -27.82 10.04 26.53
C GLN A 519 -28.35 9.64 27.90
N LYS A 520 -29.06 8.50 28.02
CA LYS A 520 -29.51 7.93 29.29
C LYS A 520 -28.42 7.23 30.11
N GLY A 521 -27.21 7.09 29.55
CA GLY A 521 -26.08 6.40 30.20
C GLY A 521 -25.96 4.92 29.86
N GLU A 522 -26.77 4.43 28.94
CA GLU A 522 -26.73 3.09 28.37
C GLU A 522 -25.81 3.04 27.13
N LEU A 523 -25.35 1.88 26.69
CA LEU A 523 -24.47 1.70 25.53
C LEU A 523 -23.24 2.61 25.52
N ARG A 524 -22.74 3.01 26.69
CA ARG A 524 -21.53 3.82 26.78
C ARG A 524 -20.29 2.94 26.87
N THR A 525 -19.25 3.32 26.13
CA THR A 525 -17.92 2.73 26.27
C THR A 525 -17.02 3.69 27.00
N TYR A 526 -16.80 3.43 28.29
CA TYR A 526 -15.97 4.25 29.16
C TYR A 526 -14.49 4.02 28.95
N VAL A 527 -13.70 5.08 29.06
CA VAL A 527 -12.24 5.06 29.03
C VAL A 527 -11.72 5.21 30.45
N VAL A 528 -10.93 4.23 30.88
CA VAL A 528 -10.36 4.13 32.22
C VAL A 528 -8.83 4.14 32.11
N VAL A 529 -8.17 5.07 32.76
CA VAL A 529 -6.71 5.18 32.81
C VAL A 529 -6.25 4.97 34.25
N ASN A 530 -5.37 3.99 34.49
CA ASN A 530 -4.86 3.66 35.81
C ASN A 530 -5.95 3.48 36.89
N GLY A 531 -7.06 2.85 36.51
CA GLY A 531 -8.22 2.59 37.40
C GLY A 531 -9.16 3.77 37.57
N LYS A 532 -8.91 4.92 36.97
CA LYS A 532 -9.79 6.08 37.02
C LYS A 532 -10.52 6.26 35.69
N ARG A 533 -11.85 6.25 35.73
CA ARG A 533 -12.71 6.56 34.58
C ARG A 533 -12.54 8.03 34.23
N ILE A 534 -12.19 8.34 32.98
CA ILE A 534 -11.91 9.72 32.50
C ILE A 534 -13.03 10.30 31.67
N ASP A 535 -13.59 9.51 30.74
CA ASP A 535 -14.72 9.90 29.88
C ASP A 535 -15.27 8.63 29.18
N TYR A 536 -16.10 8.81 28.13
CA TYR A 536 -16.61 7.74 27.27
C TYR A 536 -16.52 8.12 25.80
N ILE A 537 -16.26 7.15 24.92
CA ILE A 537 -15.93 7.38 23.51
C ILE A 537 -17.10 7.95 22.71
N ASN A 538 -18.34 7.51 22.99
CA ASN A 538 -19.58 7.90 22.31
C ASN A 538 -19.80 9.42 22.26
N ARG A 539 -19.25 10.15 23.26
CA ARG A 539 -19.34 11.61 23.37
C ARG A 539 -18.53 12.35 22.30
N TYR A 540 -17.48 11.71 21.79
CA TYR A 540 -16.54 12.31 20.84
C TYR A 540 -16.87 11.97 19.38
N ILE A 541 -17.91 11.18 19.14
CA ILE A 541 -18.36 10.84 17.80
C ILE A 541 -19.11 12.01 17.21
N THR A 542 -18.68 12.43 16.02
CA THR A 542 -19.26 13.57 15.31
C THR A 542 -20.11 13.16 14.12
N THR A 543 -19.96 11.92 13.63
CA THR A 543 -20.71 11.35 12.51
C THR A 543 -21.98 10.63 13.00
N SER A 544 -23.07 10.75 12.24
CA SER A 544 -24.33 10.06 12.54
C SER A 544 -24.42 8.66 11.93
N ASN A 545 -23.46 8.28 11.06
CA ASN A 545 -23.53 7.08 10.24
C ASN A 545 -22.57 5.98 10.71
N GLU A 546 -22.07 6.09 11.95
CA GLU A 546 -21.15 5.10 12.55
C GLU A 546 -19.91 4.81 11.67
N THR A 547 -19.56 5.77 10.80
CA THR A 547 -18.41 5.69 9.90
C THR A 547 -17.10 5.80 10.68
N PRO A 548 -15.99 5.31 10.12
CA PRO A 548 -14.69 5.45 10.76
C PRO A 548 -14.34 6.88 11.09
N GLU A 549 -13.93 7.09 12.32
CA GLU A 549 -13.56 8.41 12.84
C GLU A 549 -12.36 8.32 13.78
N ARG A 550 -11.47 9.32 13.73
CA ARG A 550 -10.40 9.49 14.73
C ARG A 550 -10.86 10.43 15.82
N ILE A 551 -10.88 9.94 17.06
CA ILE A 551 -11.25 10.70 18.24
C ILE A 551 -10.06 10.91 19.18
N ARG A 552 -10.12 12.00 19.98
CA ARG A 552 -9.09 12.37 20.95
C ARG A 552 -9.74 12.65 22.30
N ILE A 553 -9.39 11.87 23.30
CA ILE A 553 -9.96 11.95 24.64
C ILE A 553 -8.88 12.51 25.58
N PRO A 554 -9.08 13.69 26.20
CA PRO A 554 -8.08 14.29 27.06
C PRO A 554 -7.88 13.49 28.34
N ILE A 555 -6.62 13.26 28.71
CA ILE A 555 -6.25 12.58 29.95
C ILE A 555 -6.04 13.65 31.03
N PRO A 556 -6.70 13.57 32.20
CA PRO A 556 -6.45 14.48 33.31
C PRO A 556 -4.98 14.49 33.73
N GLN A 557 -4.47 15.69 34.05
CA GLN A 557 -3.10 15.84 34.50
C GLN A 557 -2.81 15.02 35.75
N GLY A 558 -1.59 14.46 35.84
CA GLY A 558 -1.16 13.63 36.96
C GLY A 558 -1.68 12.20 36.97
N LEU A 559 -2.49 11.80 35.99
CA LEU A 559 -3.04 10.44 35.92
C LEU A 559 -2.06 9.45 35.29
N LEU A 560 -1.31 9.89 34.30
CA LEU A 560 -0.19 9.11 33.74
C LEU A 560 1.04 9.20 34.65
N ARG A 561 1.82 8.11 34.66
CA ARG A 561 3.04 8.00 35.49
C ARG A 561 4.19 7.38 34.68
N PRO A 562 5.44 7.62 35.04
CA PRO A 562 6.56 6.86 34.53
C PRO A 562 6.39 5.38 34.86
N GLY A 563 6.89 4.50 34.01
CA GLY A 563 6.70 3.05 34.12
C GLY A 563 5.35 2.58 33.59
N LYS A 564 4.83 1.52 34.17
CA LYS A 564 3.63 0.83 33.71
C LYS A 564 2.35 1.64 33.94
N ASN A 565 1.58 1.81 32.87
CA ASN A 565 0.24 2.37 32.85
C ASN A 565 -0.75 1.35 32.29
N LEU A 566 -2.02 1.47 32.69
CA LEU A 566 -3.11 0.63 32.22
C LEU A 566 -4.20 1.49 31.60
N LEU A 567 -4.59 1.16 30.39
CA LEU A 567 -5.74 1.71 29.70
C LEU A 567 -6.78 0.61 29.55
N ARG A 568 -8.02 0.91 29.89
CA ARG A 568 -9.13 -0.03 29.81
C ARG A 568 -10.35 0.66 29.21
N PHE A 569 -11.05 -0.05 28.36
CA PHE A 569 -12.34 0.30 27.81
C PHE A 569 -13.39 -0.61 28.43
N GLU A 570 -14.49 -0.04 28.91
CA GLU A 570 -15.57 -0.77 29.59
C GLU A 570 -16.91 -0.34 28.99
N GLN A 571 -17.63 -1.29 28.41
CA GLN A 571 -18.96 -1.05 27.90
C GLN A 571 -20.02 -1.19 29.00
N THR A 572 -21.11 -0.42 28.85
CA THR A 572 -22.35 -0.62 29.61
C THR A 572 -23.42 -1.11 28.65
N GLY A 573 -24.14 -2.13 29.04
CA GLY A 573 -25.30 -2.62 28.32
C GLY A 573 -26.53 -1.73 28.53
N ILE A 574 -27.67 -2.14 27.96
CA ILE A 574 -28.96 -1.47 28.16
C ILE A 574 -29.59 -1.91 29.47
N ALA A 575 -30.48 -1.05 30.02
CA ALA A 575 -31.13 -1.32 31.31
C ALA A 575 -31.98 -2.60 31.31
N SER A 576 -32.57 -2.96 30.19
CA SER A 576 -33.37 -4.18 30.03
C SER A 576 -32.53 -5.45 29.85
N ASP A 577 -31.29 -5.32 29.35
CA ASP A 577 -30.33 -6.40 29.14
C ASP A 577 -28.90 -5.88 29.32
N PRO A 578 -28.29 -6.06 30.49
CA PRO A 578 -26.93 -5.59 30.76
C PRO A 578 -25.84 -6.25 29.92
N THR A 579 -26.14 -7.32 29.19
CA THR A 579 -25.22 -8.03 28.32
C THR A 579 -25.31 -7.58 26.85
N TRP A 580 -26.31 -6.78 26.50
CA TRP A 580 -26.46 -6.20 25.16
C TRP A 580 -25.61 -4.93 25.05
N PHE A 581 -24.46 -5.05 24.43
CA PHE A 581 -23.47 -4.01 24.24
C PHE A 581 -23.59 -3.35 22.86
N ASP A 582 -22.92 -2.21 22.69
CA ASP A 582 -22.67 -1.58 21.40
C ASP A 582 -21.55 -2.37 20.67
N ASP A 583 -21.82 -2.85 19.45
CA ASP A 583 -20.82 -3.51 18.62
C ASP A 583 -19.98 -2.48 17.90
N LEU A 584 -18.73 -2.32 18.33
CA LEU A 584 -17.85 -1.29 17.80
C LEU A 584 -16.42 -1.79 17.55
N GLY A 585 -15.78 -1.13 16.60
CA GLY A 585 -14.36 -1.35 16.30
C GLY A 585 -13.47 -0.28 16.95
N ILE A 586 -12.41 -0.72 17.65
CA ILE A 586 -11.25 0.11 17.96
C ILE A 586 -10.15 -0.33 16.99
N LEU A 587 -9.92 0.46 15.93
CA LEU A 587 -9.04 0.10 14.81
C LEU A 587 -7.57 0.36 15.13
N GLN A 588 -7.32 1.34 16.01
CA GLN A 588 -5.99 1.70 16.50
C GLN A 588 -6.10 2.42 17.82
N LEU A 589 -5.13 2.19 18.69
CA LEU A 589 -5.00 2.84 19.98
C LEU A 589 -3.62 3.50 20.11
N ALA A 590 -3.60 4.80 20.40
CA ALA A 590 -2.38 5.56 20.60
C ALA A 590 -2.47 6.51 21.81
N LEU A 591 -1.29 6.90 22.30
CA LEU A 591 -1.11 7.97 23.27
C LEU A 591 -0.43 9.14 22.56
N GLN A 592 -0.98 10.34 22.74
CA GLN A 592 -0.43 11.57 22.17
C GLN A 592 -0.24 12.61 23.26
N PHE A 593 0.87 13.37 23.17
CA PHE A 593 1.06 14.61 23.91
C PHE A 593 1.18 15.77 22.92
N SER A 594 0.28 16.76 23.05
CA SER A 594 0.38 17.98 22.25
C SER A 594 1.44 18.92 22.86
N THR A 595 2.15 19.65 22.00
CA THR A 595 3.02 20.73 22.45
C THR A 595 2.17 21.84 23.07
N ALA A 596 2.62 22.41 24.19
CA ALA A 596 1.87 23.31 25.06
C ALA A 596 1.38 24.64 24.42
N GLU A 597 1.60 24.88 23.13
CA GLU A 597 1.35 26.17 22.49
C GLU A 597 -0.05 26.37 21.88
N ASN A 598 -0.91 25.34 21.84
CA ASN A 598 -2.29 25.53 21.37
C ASN A 598 -3.28 24.65 22.15
N PRO A 599 -4.12 25.23 23.00
CA PRO A 599 -5.32 24.53 23.43
C PRO A 599 -6.22 24.35 22.20
N SER A 600 -6.38 23.11 21.74
CA SER A 600 -7.27 22.78 20.63
C SER A 600 -8.70 23.25 20.94
N PRO A 601 -9.38 23.91 20.00
CA PRO A 601 -10.76 24.34 20.16
C PRO A 601 -11.78 23.19 20.07
N ASP A 602 -11.37 21.94 19.97
CA ASP A 602 -12.25 20.77 19.87
C ASP A 602 -12.88 20.38 21.22
N ARG A 603 -13.47 21.37 21.88
CA ARG A 603 -14.43 21.10 22.94
C ARG A 603 -15.80 21.09 22.27
N PRO A 604 -16.52 19.97 22.27
CA PRO A 604 -17.91 20.00 21.86
C PRO A 604 -18.63 21.08 22.72
N PRO A 605 -19.53 21.88 22.15
CA PRO A 605 -20.21 22.91 22.90
C PRO A 605 -20.87 22.29 24.13
N SER A 606 -20.42 22.68 25.31
CA SER A 606 -21.04 22.26 26.54
C SER A 606 -22.52 22.65 26.42
N SER A 607 -23.41 21.66 26.37
CA SER A 607 -24.84 21.93 26.56
C SER A 607 -24.98 22.51 27.97
N THR A 608 -25.03 23.83 28.06
CA THR A 608 -25.51 24.49 29.24
C THR A 608 -26.98 24.11 29.37
N ALA A 609 -27.25 23.05 30.12
CA ALA A 609 -28.55 22.83 30.68
C ALA A 609 -28.87 24.09 31.54
N LYS A 610 -29.75 24.93 31.04
CA LYS A 610 -30.40 25.92 31.88
C LYS A 610 -31.36 25.18 32.82
N PRO A 611 -31.49 25.69 34.06
CA PRO A 611 -32.26 25.08 35.14
C PRO A 611 -33.74 24.97 34.83
#